data_1599f650613592b8b9f46348ba23307f
#
_entry.id   1599f650613592b8b9f46348ba23307f
#
_cell.length_a   1.000
_cell.length_b   1.000
_cell.length_c   1.000
_cell.angle_alpha   90.00
_cell.angle_beta   90.00
_cell.angle_gamma   90.00
#
_symmetry.space_group_name_H-M   'P 1'
#
loop_
_entity.id
_entity.type
_entity.pdbx_description
1 polymer ?
#
loop_
_entity_poly.entity_id
_entity_poly.type
_entity_poly.pdbx_seq_one_letter_code
_entity_poly.pdbx_strand_id
1 'polypeptide(L)'
;MRPLRKLRRAVPRRGYFPLLSMYGFVELWQSGPRFAQSEHFKLGTDSVLLADFVNAASRKNGIDLGCGSGILPLLLLNKTDKLRMTGLEINSEAAEIAAENLLENGFAERSEIIVGDIRAHRGLFASGEFDLVVSNPPYFADGSGLKSPNAERAAARGESLCTLEDICAAASYLCRTGGAFFMVHRAERLTDALCLLRQYGLEPKRLRTVSHSAEKEPSLVLIEARRGGNAGLKIMPPLFIHTPDGSETEEILRIYHREVTP
;
A
#
# COMPACT_ATOMS: atom_id res chain seq x y z
N MET A 1 -30.75 -5.85 5.76
CA MET A 1 -30.01 -4.70 6.31
C MET A 1 -29.18 -4.06 5.20
N ARG A 2 -29.61 -2.93 4.64
CA ARG A 2 -28.86 -2.09 3.69
C ARG A 2 -28.88 -0.65 4.19
N PRO A 3 -27.90 -0.21 5.03
CA PRO A 3 -27.67 1.23 5.12
C PRO A 3 -26.23 1.69 4.98
N LEU A 4 -25.20 0.81 4.93
CA LEU A 4 -23.78 1.23 5.01
C LEU A 4 -23.27 1.99 3.76
N ARG A 5 -23.89 1.84 2.57
CA ARG A 5 -23.44 2.55 1.36
C ARG A 5 -23.65 4.07 1.36
N LYS A 6 -24.42 4.63 2.31
CA LYS A 6 -24.69 6.09 2.37
C LYS A 6 -23.54 6.92 2.94
N LEU A 7 -22.54 6.30 3.59
CA LEU A 7 -21.42 7.01 4.21
C LEU A 7 -20.16 7.06 3.33
N ARG A 8 -20.11 6.27 2.26
CA ARG A 8 -18.97 6.26 1.34
C ARG A 8 -19.04 7.48 0.42
N ARG A 9 -18.07 8.37 0.52
CA ARG A 9 -17.86 9.46 -0.43
C ARG A 9 -16.78 9.03 -1.42
N ALA A 10 -17.20 8.36 -2.49
CA ALA A 10 -16.31 8.02 -3.59
C ALA A 10 -15.91 9.28 -4.37
N VAL A 11 -14.68 9.33 -4.82
CA VAL A 11 -14.24 10.35 -5.78
C VAL A 11 -14.97 10.07 -7.10
N PRO A 12 -15.57 11.09 -7.75
CA PRO A 12 -16.29 10.90 -9.01
C PRO A 12 -15.40 10.28 -10.09
N ARG A 13 -15.92 9.27 -10.81
CA ARG A 13 -15.19 8.61 -11.93
C ARG A 13 -15.07 9.48 -13.18
N ARG A 14 -15.82 10.57 -13.27
CA ARG A 14 -15.79 11.53 -14.37
C ARG A 14 -15.96 12.93 -13.78
N GLY A 15 -14.98 13.76 -13.95
CA GLY A 15 -14.97 15.15 -13.60
C GLY A 15 -13.74 15.80 -14.22
N TYR A 16 -13.86 17.04 -14.66
CA TYR A 16 -12.71 17.86 -15.00
C TYR A 16 -12.05 18.24 -13.67
N PHE A 17 -10.91 17.63 -13.36
CA PHE A 17 -10.11 17.95 -12.18
C PHE A 17 -8.99 18.90 -12.61
N PRO A 18 -9.10 20.22 -12.35
CA PRO A 18 -8.10 21.19 -12.75
C PRO A 18 -6.74 21.00 -12.07
N LEU A 19 -6.67 20.18 -11.01
CA LEU A 19 -5.44 19.91 -10.26
C LEU A 19 -4.36 19.22 -11.10
N LEU A 20 -4.72 18.35 -12.03
CA LEU A 20 -3.76 17.58 -12.81
C LEU A 20 -3.12 18.31 -13.98
N SER A 21 -3.68 19.41 -14.43
CA SER A 21 -2.94 20.30 -15.33
C SER A 21 -1.68 20.87 -14.67
N MET A 22 -1.55 20.73 -13.35
CA MET A 22 -0.38 21.14 -12.55
C MET A 22 0.65 20.01 -12.35
N TYR A 23 0.23 18.73 -12.47
CA TYR A 23 1.10 17.57 -12.25
C TYR A 23 1.28 16.79 -13.56
N GLY A 24 2.50 16.81 -14.13
CA GLY A 24 2.80 16.03 -15.34
C GLY A 24 2.78 14.53 -15.04
N PHE A 25 2.16 13.73 -15.94
CA PHE A 25 2.28 12.27 -15.90
C PHE A 25 3.67 11.84 -16.41
N VAL A 26 4.31 10.93 -15.69
CA VAL A 26 5.55 10.26 -16.12
C VAL A 26 5.30 8.77 -16.26
N GLU A 27 5.90 8.12 -17.24
CA GLU A 27 5.89 6.66 -17.33
C GLU A 27 6.77 6.07 -16.24
N LEU A 28 6.27 5.06 -15.52
CA LEU A 28 7.04 4.37 -14.49
C LEU A 28 8.17 3.52 -15.08
N TRP A 29 7.94 2.99 -16.32
CA TRP A 29 8.92 2.30 -17.16
C TRP A 29 8.47 2.38 -18.61
N GLN A 30 9.33 1.97 -19.55
CA GLN A 30 9.01 2.00 -20.99
C GLN A 30 7.72 1.25 -21.30
N SER A 31 6.75 1.94 -21.89
CA SER A 31 5.39 1.42 -22.15
C SER A 31 4.63 0.96 -20.91
N GLY A 32 5.05 1.40 -19.74
CA GLY A 32 4.41 1.11 -18.45
C GLY A 32 3.31 2.10 -18.10
N PRO A 33 2.73 1.93 -16.91
CA PRO A 33 1.69 2.84 -16.46
C PRO A 33 2.23 4.25 -16.26
N ARG A 34 1.37 5.24 -16.55
CA ARG A 34 1.64 6.66 -16.33
C ARG A 34 1.18 7.06 -14.94
N PHE A 35 1.99 7.84 -14.26
CA PHE A 35 1.75 8.21 -12.87
C PHE A 35 2.04 9.70 -12.63
N ALA A 36 1.09 10.40 -12.03
CA ALA A 36 1.24 11.73 -11.52
C ALA A 36 1.38 11.70 -10.00
N GLN A 37 2.23 12.56 -9.46
CA GLN A 37 2.46 12.69 -8.02
C GLN A 37 2.55 14.16 -7.63
N SER A 38 2.11 14.49 -6.42
CA SER A 38 2.35 15.82 -5.86
C SER A 38 3.71 15.89 -5.16
N GLU A 39 4.14 17.10 -4.81
CA GLU A 39 5.36 17.28 -4.01
C GLU A 39 5.29 16.58 -2.64
N HIS A 40 4.07 16.35 -2.14
CA HIS A 40 3.82 15.78 -0.82
C HIS A 40 3.66 14.25 -0.82
N PHE A 41 3.32 13.64 -1.99
CA PHE A 41 3.05 12.22 -2.15
C PHE A 41 3.92 11.65 -3.27
N LYS A 42 5.23 11.53 -2.98
CA LYS A 42 6.21 11.00 -3.94
C LYS A 42 6.19 9.48 -3.99
N LEU A 43 6.45 8.94 -5.18
CA LEU A 43 6.69 7.52 -5.37
C LEU A 43 7.84 7.04 -4.48
N GLY A 44 7.52 6.15 -3.55
CA GLY A 44 8.51 5.50 -2.69
C GLY A 44 8.87 4.11 -3.22
N THR A 45 10.12 3.72 -3.05
CA THR A 45 10.62 2.36 -3.32
C THR A 45 9.75 1.30 -2.63
N ASP A 46 9.31 1.59 -1.41
CA ASP A 46 8.54 0.69 -0.55
C ASP A 46 7.27 0.16 -1.21
N SER A 47 6.50 1.06 -1.86
CA SER A 47 5.26 0.68 -2.56
C SER A 47 5.52 -0.21 -3.77
N VAL A 48 6.60 0.04 -4.52
CA VAL A 48 6.97 -0.78 -5.69
C VAL A 48 7.37 -2.19 -5.25
N LEU A 49 8.21 -2.28 -4.22
CA LEU A 49 8.64 -3.56 -3.63
C LEU A 49 7.47 -4.33 -3.04
N LEU A 50 6.55 -3.64 -2.33
CA LEU A 50 5.35 -4.27 -1.82
C LEU A 50 4.46 -4.78 -2.96
N ALA A 51 4.25 -3.99 -4.01
CA ALA A 51 3.46 -4.41 -5.15
C ALA A 51 4.06 -5.66 -5.83
N ASP A 52 5.39 -5.77 -5.96
CA ASP A 52 6.04 -6.98 -6.48
C ASP A 52 5.82 -8.18 -5.56
N PHE A 53 5.94 -8.00 -4.24
CA PHE A 53 5.77 -9.06 -3.25
C PHE A 53 4.33 -9.59 -3.18
N VAL A 54 3.32 -8.79 -3.55
CA VAL A 54 1.90 -9.18 -3.55
C VAL A 54 1.60 -10.19 -4.65
N ASN A 55 1.08 -11.36 -4.27
CA ASN A 55 0.51 -12.31 -5.22
C ASN A 55 -0.96 -11.94 -5.52
N ALA A 56 -1.18 -11.19 -6.58
CA ALA A 56 -2.48 -10.69 -7.00
C ALA A 56 -3.24 -11.62 -7.96
N ALA A 57 -2.59 -12.62 -8.58
CA ALA A 57 -3.12 -13.39 -9.71
C ALA A 57 -4.45 -14.11 -9.43
N SER A 58 -4.68 -14.55 -8.19
CA SER A 58 -5.92 -15.25 -7.76
C SER A 58 -6.91 -14.36 -7.02
N ARG A 59 -6.61 -13.07 -6.87
CA ARG A 59 -7.42 -12.11 -6.10
C ARG A 59 -8.45 -11.44 -6.99
N LYS A 60 -9.61 -11.13 -6.39
CA LYS A 60 -10.74 -10.52 -7.11
C LYS A 60 -11.09 -9.14 -6.59
N ASN A 61 -10.99 -8.95 -5.27
CA ASN A 61 -11.42 -7.73 -4.60
C ASN A 61 -10.41 -7.29 -3.56
N GLY A 62 -9.68 -6.20 -3.84
CA GLY A 62 -8.63 -5.69 -2.99
C GLY A 62 -8.95 -4.31 -2.43
N ILE A 63 -8.31 -3.97 -1.30
CA ILE A 63 -8.30 -2.63 -0.73
C ILE A 63 -6.88 -2.23 -0.33
N ASP A 64 -6.53 -0.97 -0.61
CA ASP A 64 -5.31 -0.32 -0.13
C ASP A 64 -5.67 0.67 0.98
N LEU A 65 -5.10 0.46 2.17
CA LEU A 65 -5.32 1.28 3.36
C LEU A 65 -4.28 2.39 3.44
N GLY A 66 -4.71 3.63 3.18
CA GLY A 66 -3.83 4.79 3.02
C GLY A 66 -3.19 4.80 1.64
N CYS A 67 -4.02 4.82 0.59
CA CYS A 67 -3.52 4.62 -0.78
C CYS A 67 -2.71 5.81 -1.34
N GLY A 68 -2.71 6.96 -0.66
CA GLY A 68 -2.02 8.16 -1.16
C GLY A 68 -2.46 8.51 -2.56
N SER A 69 -1.50 8.74 -3.46
CA SER A 69 -1.75 8.98 -4.89
C SER A 69 -2.05 7.71 -5.71
N GLY A 70 -2.30 6.57 -5.09
CA GLY A 70 -2.83 5.36 -5.74
C GLY A 70 -1.80 4.47 -6.42
N ILE A 71 -0.52 4.54 -6.04
CA ILE A 71 0.53 3.73 -6.69
C ILE A 71 0.35 2.22 -6.49
N LEU A 72 -0.01 1.75 -5.28
CA LEU A 72 -0.24 0.33 -5.04
C LEU A 72 -1.44 -0.20 -5.84
N PRO A 73 -2.64 0.42 -5.82
CA PRO A 73 -3.74 0.05 -6.70
C PRO A 73 -3.35 0.01 -8.17
N LEU A 74 -2.63 1.02 -8.66
CA LEU A 74 -2.17 1.11 -10.05
C LEU A 74 -1.30 -0.09 -10.45
N LEU A 75 -0.26 -0.37 -9.67
CA LEU A 75 0.67 -1.47 -9.94
C LEU A 75 0.00 -2.84 -9.84
N LEU A 76 -0.91 -3.03 -8.88
CA LEU A 76 -1.62 -4.30 -8.71
C LEU A 76 -2.65 -4.54 -9.82
N LEU A 77 -3.36 -3.50 -10.26
CA LEU A 77 -4.30 -3.58 -11.39
C LEU A 77 -3.58 -3.86 -12.72
N ASN A 78 -2.36 -3.33 -12.88
CA ASN A 78 -1.53 -3.59 -14.04
C ASN A 78 -1.03 -5.05 -14.12
N LYS A 79 -0.95 -5.76 -12.98
CA LYS A 79 -0.51 -7.16 -12.93
C LYS A 79 -1.56 -8.16 -13.38
N THR A 80 -2.86 -7.84 -13.32
CA THR A 80 -3.94 -8.80 -13.57
C THR A 80 -5.27 -8.11 -13.91
N ASP A 81 -6.00 -8.67 -14.87
CA ASP A 81 -7.33 -8.17 -15.27
C ASP A 81 -8.47 -8.60 -14.33
N LYS A 82 -8.21 -9.56 -13.44
CA LYS A 82 -9.22 -10.15 -12.56
C LYS A 82 -9.48 -9.33 -11.29
N LEU A 83 -8.53 -8.49 -10.89
CA LEU A 83 -8.56 -7.74 -9.66
C LEU A 83 -9.36 -6.43 -9.82
N ARG A 84 -10.16 -6.12 -8.80
CA ARG A 84 -10.73 -4.80 -8.56
C ARG A 84 -10.09 -4.23 -7.31
N MET A 85 -9.74 -2.95 -7.31
CA MET A 85 -9.09 -2.30 -6.17
C MET A 85 -9.91 -1.13 -5.65
N THR A 86 -10.04 -1.06 -4.33
CA THR A 86 -10.50 0.12 -3.61
C THR A 86 -9.30 0.80 -2.96
N GLY A 87 -9.16 2.10 -3.09
CA GLY A 87 -8.24 2.91 -2.29
C GLY A 87 -9.01 3.64 -1.20
N LEU A 88 -8.51 3.60 0.05
CA LEU A 88 -9.02 4.40 1.16
C LEU A 88 -7.95 5.41 1.55
N GLU A 89 -8.27 6.71 1.44
CA GLU A 89 -7.33 7.79 1.71
C GLU A 89 -8.02 8.91 2.49
N ILE A 90 -7.37 9.42 3.53
CA ILE A 90 -7.92 10.50 4.37
C ILE A 90 -7.75 11.87 3.72
N ASN A 91 -6.67 12.07 2.97
CA ASN A 91 -6.38 13.31 2.26
C ASN A 91 -7.13 13.35 0.94
N SER A 92 -8.06 14.31 0.79
CA SER A 92 -8.90 14.43 -0.41
C SER A 92 -8.11 14.76 -1.68
N GLU A 93 -7.03 15.55 -1.59
CA GLU A 93 -6.18 15.90 -2.73
C GLU A 93 -5.44 14.65 -3.24
N ALA A 94 -4.84 13.87 -2.32
CA ALA A 94 -4.18 12.61 -2.68
C ALA A 94 -5.17 11.61 -3.30
N ALA A 95 -6.39 11.53 -2.75
CA ALA A 95 -7.45 10.67 -3.27
C ALA A 95 -7.90 11.08 -4.69
N GLU A 96 -7.97 12.36 -4.98
CA GLU A 96 -8.26 12.87 -6.33
C GLU A 96 -7.14 12.49 -7.31
N ILE A 97 -5.87 12.71 -6.94
CA ILE A 97 -4.71 12.28 -7.75
C ILE A 97 -4.73 10.77 -7.98
N ALA A 98 -5.07 9.97 -6.95
CA ALA A 98 -5.20 8.52 -7.09
C ALA A 98 -6.27 8.12 -8.11
N ALA A 99 -7.46 8.74 -8.04
CA ALA A 99 -8.54 8.46 -8.96
C ALA A 99 -8.15 8.77 -10.43
N GLU A 100 -7.42 9.84 -10.64
CA GLU A 100 -6.96 10.22 -11.96
C GLU A 100 -5.81 9.35 -12.49
N ASN A 101 -4.87 8.94 -11.61
CA ASN A 101 -3.85 7.97 -11.98
C ASN A 101 -4.49 6.67 -12.48
N LEU A 102 -5.56 6.21 -11.84
CA LEU A 102 -6.27 5.01 -12.24
C LEU A 102 -7.10 5.22 -13.53
N LEU A 103 -7.69 6.40 -13.70
CA LEU A 103 -8.43 6.77 -14.92
C LEU A 103 -7.51 6.86 -16.14
N GLU A 104 -6.36 7.53 -16.02
CA GLU A 104 -5.36 7.71 -17.10
C GLU A 104 -4.87 6.35 -17.63
N ASN A 105 -4.77 5.35 -16.76
CA ASN A 105 -4.32 4.01 -17.13
C ASN A 105 -5.47 3.05 -17.52
N GLY A 106 -6.69 3.55 -17.69
CA GLY A 106 -7.84 2.72 -18.11
C GLY A 106 -8.42 1.83 -17.01
N PHE A 107 -8.09 2.06 -15.74
CA PHE A 107 -8.55 1.23 -14.63
C PHE A 107 -9.79 1.74 -13.90
N ALA A 108 -10.44 2.81 -14.37
CA ALA A 108 -11.59 3.42 -13.73
C ALA A 108 -12.75 2.44 -13.46
N GLU A 109 -13.00 1.47 -14.36
CA GLU A 109 -14.06 0.47 -14.18
C GLU A 109 -13.70 -0.63 -13.19
N ARG A 110 -12.41 -0.78 -12.85
CA ARG A 110 -11.90 -1.78 -11.91
C ARG A 110 -11.39 -1.17 -10.60
N SER A 111 -11.58 0.14 -10.40
CA SER A 111 -11.11 0.84 -9.21
C SER A 111 -12.18 1.75 -8.61
N GLU A 112 -12.05 2.01 -7.33
CA GLU A 112 -12.83 2.99 -6.59
C GLU A 112 -11.92 3.64 -5.55
N ILE A 113 -11.92 4.98 -5.48
CA ILE A 113 -11.20 5.72 -4.44
C ILE A 113 -12.20 6.36 -3.49
N ILE A 114 -12.00 6.14 -2.19
CA ILE A 114 -12.88 6.60 -1.13
C ILE A 114 -12.09 7.53 -0.21
N VAL A 115 -12.59 8.75 -0.03
CA VAL A 115 -12.07 9.67 0.99
C VAL A 115 -12.60 9.26 2.35
N GLY A 116 -11.72 8.90 3.27
CA GLY A 116 -12.12 8.47 4.61
C GLY A 116 -10.96 8.08 5.51
N ASP A 117 -11.26 8.02 6.79
CA ASP A 117 -10.32 7.61 7.84
C ASP A 117 -10.33 6.08 7.99
N ILE A 118 -9.15 5.46 8.00
CA ILE A 118 -8.97 4.01 8.23
C ILE A 118 -9.62 3.60 9.55
N ARG A 119 -9.57 4.42 10.59
CA ARG A 119 -10.18 4.16 11.91
C ARG A 119 -11.71 4.07 11.85
N ALA A 120 -12.33 4.70 10.84
CA ALA A 120 -13.76 4.64 10.59
C ALA A 120 -14.20 3.48 9.67
N HIS A 121 -13.31 2.54 9.36
CA HIS A 121 -13.52 1.44 8.40
C HIS A 121 -14.84 0.68 8.59
N ARG A 122 -15.30 0.49 9.84
CA ARG A 122 -16.56 -0.24 10.14
C ARG A 122 -17.81 0.49 9.64
N GLY A 123 -17.76 1.81 9.54
CA GLY A 123 -18.84 2.64 8.96
C GLY A 123 -18.80 2.72 7.44
N LEU A 124 -17.65 2.42 6.85
CA LEU A 124 -17.42 2.54 5.41
C LEU A 124 -17.59 1.21 4.67
N PHE A 125 -17.27 0.08 5.30
CA PHE A 125 -17.20 -1.22 4.64
C PHE A 125 -17.83 -2.33 5.47
N ALA A 126 -18.24 -3.41 4.79
CA ALA A 126 -18.68 -4.62 5.44
C ALA A 126 -17.47 -5.45 5.97
N SER A 127 -17.72 -6.24 7.03
CA SER A 127 -16.71 -7.19 7.50
C SER A 127 -16.43 -8.25 6.45
N GLY A 128 -15.14 -8.54 6.18
CA GLY A 128 -14.72 -9.56 5.22
C GLY A 128 -15.04 -9.22 3.77
N GLU A 129 -15.15 -7.94 3.42
CA GLU A 129 -15.52 -7.50 2.06
C GLU A 129 -14.42 -7.79 1.03
N PHE A 130 -13.14 -7.92 1.46
CA PHE A 130 -12.00 -8.03 0.57
C PHE A 130 -11.26 -9.37 0.74
N ASP A 131 -10.72 -9.90 -0.35
CA ASP A 131 -9.83 -11.07 -0.33
C ASP A 131 -8.34 -10.71 -0.38
N LEU A 132 -8.05 -9.42 -0.62
CA LEU A 132 -6.74 -8.80 -0.58
C LEU A 132 -6.82 -7.47 0.18
N VAL A 133 -5.99 -7.30 1.18
CA VAL A 133 -5.76 -6.01 1.84
C VAL A 133 -4.28 -5.68 1.69
N VAL A 134 -3.96 -4.46 1.32
CA VAL A 134 -2.57 -3.99 1.25
C VAL A 134 -2.43 -2.68 2.02
N SER A 135 -1.23 -2.38 2.53
CA SER A 135 -0.91 -1.09 3.12
C SER A 135 0.60 -0.81 3.07
N ASN A 136 0.95 0.39 2.69
CA ASN A 136 2.25 1.01 2.98
C ASN A 136 2.00 2.14 3.97
N PRO A 137 1.87 1.84 5.28
CA PRO A 137 1.50 2.85 6.26
C PRO A 137 2.61 3.87 6.46
N PRO A 138 2.27 5.10 6.84
CA PRO A 138 3.27 6.07 7.26
C PRO A 138 4.03 5.54 8.50
N TYR A 139 5.36 5.63 8.47
CA TYR A 139 6.23 5.13 9.54
C TYR A 139 6.31 6.11 10.70
N PHE A 140 5.31 6.11 11.56
CA PHE A 140 5.35 6.88 12.81
C PHE A 140 5.87 6.00 13.94
N ALA A 141 6.88 6.49 14.67
CA ALA A 141 7.33 5.82 15.88
C ALA A 141 6.37 6.17 17.03
N ASP A 142 5.73 5.15 17.60
CA ASP A 142 4.98 5.31 18.85
C ASP A 142 5.92 5.82 19.94
N GLY A 143 5.60 6.97 20.53
CA GLY A 143 6.36 7.54 21.67
C GLY A 143 7.62 8.34 21.31
N SER A 144 8.08 8.39 20.07
CA SER A 144 9.08 9.36 19.66
C SER A 144 8.37 10.67 19.31
N GLY A 145 8.45 11.66 20.21
CA GLY A 145 7.90 12.99 19.95
C GLY A 145 8.32 13.50 18.58
N LEU A 146 7.36 13.88 17.76
CA LEU A 146 7.38 14.71 16.55
C LEU A 146 8.78 14.91 15.90
N LYS A 147 9.44 13.82 15.44
CA LYS A 147 10.76 13.95 14.81
C LYS A 147 10.75 13.84 13.28
N SER A 148 9.58 13.61 12.65
CA SER A 148 9.49 13.67 11.19
C SER A 148 8.76 14.94 10.74
N PRO A 149 9.19 15.62 9.67
CA PRO A 149 8.49 16.80 9.14
C PRO A 149 7.03 16.52 8.78
N ASN A 150 6.69 15.28 8.44
CA ASN A 150 5.33 14.88 8.13
C ASN A 150 4.48 14.69 9.40
N ALA A 151 5.05 14.15 10.48
CA ALA A 151 4.36 14.05 11.77
C ALA A 151 4.06 15.42 12.37
N GLU A 152 5.03 16.36 12.29
CA GLU A 152 4.83 17.73 12.75
C GLU A 152 3.75 18.47 11.94
N ARG A 153 3.71 18.29 10.61
CA ARG A 153 2.68 18.87 9.75
C ARG A 153 1.29 18.25 10.03
N ALA A 154 1.19 16.94 10.23
CA ALA A 154 -0.06 16.28 10.59
C ALA A 154 -0.58 16.76 11.96
N ALA A 155 0.30 16.85 12.96
CA ALA A 155 -0.05 17.37 14.29
C ALA A 155 -0.45 18.85 14.23
N ALA A 156 0.23 19.67 13.41
CA ALA A 156 -0.12 21.09 13.23
C ALA A 156 -1.50 21.27 12.58
N ARG A 157 -2.00 20.28 11.83
CA ARG A 157 -3.36 20.25 11.26
C ARG A 157 -4.39 19.61 12.19
N GLY A 158 -3.99 19.18 13.40
CA GLY A 158 -4.87 18.46 14.33
C GLY A 158 -5.23 17.04 13.86
N GLU A 159 -4.50 16.48 12.90
CA GLU A 159 -4.70 15.11 12.40
C GLU A 159 -4.13 14.13 13.44
N SER A 160 -4.98 13.28 14.01
CA SER A 160 -4.53 12.14 14.81
C SER A 160 -3.88 11.11 13.88
N LEU A 161 -2.64 10.74 14.17
CA LEU A 161 -1.88 9.80 13.36
C LEU A 161 -2.52 8.40 13.42
N CYS A 162 -2.68 7.77 12.25
CA CYS A 162 -3.07 6.37 12.15
C CYS A 162 -1.92 5.48 12.61
N THR A 163 -2.15 4.64 13.61
CA THR A 163 -1.15 3.75 14.18
C THR A 163 -1.06 2.42 13.42
N LEU A 164 0.01 1.66 13.66
CA LEU A 164 0.12 0.29 13.13
C LEU A 164 -1.00 -0.62 13.67
N GLU A 165 -1.45 -0.38 14.90
CA GLU A 165 -2.58 -1.09 15.50
C GLU A 165 -3.87 -0.80 14.74
N ASP A 166 -4.16 0.45 14.38
CA ASP A 166 -5.33 0.84 13.58
C ASP A 166 -5.33 0.13 12.22
N ILE A 167 -4.16 0.04 11.57
CA ILE A 167 -3.99 -0.70 10.30
C ILE A 167 -4.31 -2.19 10.49
N CYS A 168 -3.75 -2.84 11.52
CA CYS A 168 -4.00 -4.25 11.80
C CYS A 168 -5.48 -4.51 12.13
N ALA A 169 -6.12 -3.63 12.91
CA ALA A 169 -7.53 -3.72 13.23
C ALA A 169 -8.42 -3.59 11.98
N ALA A 170 -8.14 -2.61 11.14
CA ALA A 170 -8.87 -2.39 9.89
C ALA A 170 -8.65 -3.55 8.92
N ALA A 171 -7.40 -3.98 8.71
CA ALA A 171 -7.06 -5.10 7.84
C ALA A 171 -7.77 -6.40 8.28
N SER A 172 -7.76 -6.68 9.57
CA SER A 172 -8.46 -7.84 10.14
C SER A 172 -9.97 -7.81 9.91
N TYR A 173 -10.61 -6.65 10.08
CA TYR A 173 -12.04 -6.50 9.87
C TYR A 173 -12.42 -6.62 8.39
N LEU A 174 -11.64 -5.99 7.52
CA LEU A 174 -11.91 -5.87 6.08
C LEU A 174 -11.56 -7.13 5.30
N CYS A 175 -10.52 -7.86 5.72
CA CYS A 175 -10.07 -9.08 5.09
C CYS A 175 -11.04 -10.23 5.40
N ARG A 176 -11.52 -10.95 4.37
CA ARG A 176 -12.31 -12.16 4.59
C ARG A 176 -11.47 -13.28 5.21
N THR A 177 -12.10 -14.24 5.85
CA THR A 177 -11.42 -15.46 6.32
C THR A 177 -10.70 -16.15 5.15
N GLY A 178 -9.43 -16.50 5.34
CA GLY A 178 -8.55 -17.04 4.31
C GLY A 178 -8.03 -16.00 3.30
N GLY A 179 -8.47 -14.76 3.39
CA GLY A 179 -7.91 -13.63 2.61
C GLY A 179 -6.50 -13.28 3.09
N ALA A 180 -5.81 -12.45 2.32
CA ALA A 180 -4.44 -12.07 2.60
C ALA A 180 -4.31 -10.57 2.89
N PHE A 181 -3.47 -10.23 3.85
CA PHE A 181 -3.00 -8.89 4.13
C PHE A 181 -1.51 -8.80 3.80
N PHE A 182 -1.12 -7.78 3.07
CA PHE A 182 0.28 -7.50 2.75
C PHE A 182 0.64 -6.10 3.22
N MET A 183 1.79 -5.97 3.83
CA MET A 183 2.31 -4.68 4.27
C MET A 183 3.83 -4.60 4.10
N VAL A 184 4.33 -3.39 3.92
CA VAL A 184 5.73 -3.04 4.10
C VAL A 184 5.87 -2.24 5.39
N HIS A 185 6.95 -2.47 6.14
CA HIS A 185 7.22 -1.70 7.36
C HIS A 185 8.73 -1.58 7.60
N ARG A 186 9.12 -0.71 8.54
CA ARG A 186 10.51 -0.62 8.99
C ARG A 186 10.95 -1.90 9.67
N ALA A 187 12.16 -2.39 9.38
CA ALA A 187 12.66 -3.64 9.93
C ALA A 187 12.80 -3.60 11.46
N GLU A 188 13.14 -2.45 12.03
CA GLU A 188 13.25 -2.23 13.48
C GLU A 188 11.93 -2.44 14.23
N ARG A 189 10.78 -2.34 13.53
CA ARG A 189 9.44 -2.55 14.10
C ARG A 189 8.86 -3.94 13.77
N LEU A 190 9.70 -4.87 13.31
CA LEU A 190 9.25 -6.21 12.92
C LEU A 190 8.55 -6.95 14.06
N THR A 191 9.11 -6.90 15.26
CA THR A 191 8.51 -7.58 16.42
C THR A 191 7.12 -7.04 16.74
N ASP A 192 6.96 -5.72 16.77
CA ASP A 192 5.66 -5.08 17.00
C ASP A 192 4.65 -5.46 15.92
N ALA A 193 5.09 -5.43 14.65
CA ALA A 193 4.25 -5.81 13.51
C ALA A 193 3.75 -7.26 13.63
N LEU A 194 4.62 -8.22 13.92
CA LEU A 194 4.25 -9.63 14.07
C LEU A 194 3.32 -9.86 15.27
N CYS A 195 3.56 -9.19 16.40
CA CYS A 195 2.70 -9.27 17.59
C CYS A 195 1.30 -8.71 17.30
N LEU A 196 1.19 -7.53 16.72
CA LEU A 196 -0.08 -6.91 16.38
C LEU A 196 -0.85 -7.71 15.33
N LEU A 197 -0.19 -8.19 14.28
CA LEU A 197 -0.83 -9.03 13.27
C LEU A 197 -1.49 -10.25 13.93
N ARG A 198 -0.79 -10.98 14.79
CA ARG A 198 -1.35 -12.15 15.48
C ARG A 198 -2.45 -11.78 16.47
N GLN A 199 -2.30 -10.68 17.21
CA GLN A 199 -3.33 -10.16 18.13
C GLN A 199 -4.65 -9.92 17.40
N TYR A 200 -4.59 -9.43 16.16
CA TYR A 200 -5.76 -9.18 15.32
C TYR A 200 -6.19 -10.38 14.44
N GLY A 201 -5.64 -11.56 14.67
CA GLY A 201 -6.01 -12.78 13.94
C GLY A 201 -5.56 -12.82 12.48
N LEU A 202 -4.52 -12.05 12.17
CA LEU A 202 -3.79 -12.05 10.90
C LEU A 202 -2.49 -12.85 11.10
N GLU A 203 -2.48 -14.13 10.75
CA GLU A 203 -1.31 -14.99 10.96
C GLU A 203 -0.25 -14.73 9.88
N PRO A 204 0.99 -14.32 10.25
CA PRO A 204 2.08 -14.10 9.31
C PRO A 204 2.46 -15.39 8.57
N LYS A 205 2.58 -15.31 7.23
CA LYS A 205 2.83 -16.48 6.36
C LYS A 205 4.11 -16.38 5.55
N ARG A 206 4.46 -15.19 5.09
CA ARG A 206 5.72 -14.91 4.40
C ARG A 206 6.31 -13.61 4.92
N LEU A 207 7.62 -13.61 5.06
CA LEU A 207 8.41 -12.44 5.42
C LEU A 207 9.62 -12.35 4.50
N ARG A 208 9.91 -11.16 4.03
CA ARG A 208 11.12 -10.84 3.29
C ARG A 208 11.73 -9.56 3.82
N THR A 209 13.01 -9.60 4.15
CA THR A 209 13.79 -8.41 4.51
C THR A 209 14.30 -7.71 3.26
N VAL A 210 14.43 -6.40 3.33
CA VAL A 210 15.01 -5.57 2.28
C VAL A 210 16.18 -4.78 2.87
N SER A 211 17.36 -4.91 2.26
CA SER A 211 18.57 -4.20 2.64
C SER A 211 19.10 -3.40 1.45
N HIS A 212 19.82 -2.32 1.74
CA HIS A 212 20.49 -1.55 0.70
C HIS A 212 21.52 -2.39 -0.05
N SER A 213 22.35 -3.17 0.67
CA SER A 213 23.29 -4.17 0.14
C SER A 213 23.43 -5.32 1.12
N ALA A 214 24.21 -6.34 0.76
CA ALA A 214 24.42 -7.53 1.61
C ALA A 214 25.18 -7.21 2.92
N GLU A 215 25.95 -6.11 2.97
CA GLU A 215 26.71 -5.66 4.13
C GLU A 215 25.90 -4.74 5.05
N LYS A 216 24.69 -4.35 4.65
CA LYS A 216 23.83 -3.45 5.42
C LYS A 216 22.68 -4.21 6.09
N GLU A 217 22.39 -3.77 7.31
CA GLU A 217 21.20 -4.26 8.02
C GLU A 217 19.91 -3.99 7.22
N PRO A 218 18.90 -4.86 7.37
CA PRO A 218 17.60 -4.62 6.75
C PRO A 218 16.98 -3.30 7.21
N SER A 219 16.53 -2.51 6.26
CA SER A 219 15.78 -1.27 6.52
C SER A 219 14.28 -1.45 6.48
N LEU A 220 13.81 -2.41 5.66
CA LEU A 220 12.39 -2.71 5.49
C LEU A 220 12.12 -4.22 5.62
N VAL A 221 10.86 -4.51 5.93
CA VAL A 221 10.30 -5.86 5.87
C VAL A 221 9.01 -5.86 5.07
N LEU A 222 8.86 -6.85 4.22
CA LEU A 222 7.64 -7.17 3.49
C LEU A 222 6.98 -8.36 4.18
N ILE A 223 5.72 -8.22 4.57
CA ILE A 223 5.00 -9.22 5.35
C ILE A 223 3.70 -9.58 4.62
N GLU A 224 3.46 -10.89 4.43
CA GLU A 224 2.14 -11.43 4.10
C GLU A 224 1.58 -12.10 5.35
N ALA A 225 0.33 -11.77 5.69
CA ALA A 225 -0.44 -12.44 6.72
C ALA A 225 -1.77 -12.95 6.17
N ARG A 226 -2.34 -13.97 6.81
CA ARG A 226 -3.63 -14.57 6.45
C ARG A 226 -4.64 -14.43 7.57
N ARG A 227 -5.82 -13.95 7.24
CA ARG A 227 -6.94 -13.89 8.17
C ARG A 227 -7.39 -15.29 8.56
N GLY A 228 -7.27 -15.63 9.87
CA GLY A 228 -7.62 -16.95 10.39
C GLY A 228 -6.70 -18.07 9.87
N GLY A 229 -5.47 -17.74 9.47
CA GLY A 229 -4.48 -18.73 9.04
C GLY A 229 -3.92 -19.55 10.21
N ASN A 230 -3.48 -20.79 9.93
CA ASN A 230 -2.72 -21.60 10.88
C ASN A 230 -1.30 -21.07 11.01
N ALA A 231 -0.61 -21.36 12.12
CA ALA A 231 0.80 -21.02 12.32
C ALA A 231 1.72 -21.54 11.20
N GLY A 232 2.85 -20.89 11.02
CA GLY A 232 3.88 -21.30 10.04
C GLY A 232 4.31 -20.14 9.15
N LEU A 233 5.35 -19.43 9.57
CA LEU A 233 6.00 -18.33 8.85
C LEU A 233 7.14 -18.86 7.97
N LYS A 234 7.12 -18.51 6.67
CA LYS A 234 8.23 -18.73 5.75
C LYS A 234 9.04 -17.44 5.64
N ILE A 235 10.30 -17.50 6.04
CA ILE A 235 11.27 -16.44 5.79
C ILE A 235 11.86 -16.66 4.39
N MET A 236 11.72 -15.67 3.52
CA MET A 236 12.23 -15.70 2.16
C MET A 236 13.69 -15.21 2.12
N PRO A 237 14.45 -15.55 1.06
CA PRO A 237 15.75 -14.93 0.84
C PRO A 237 15.66 -13.41 0.88
N PRO A 238 16.63 -12.70 1.47
CA PRO A 238 16.60 -11.24 1.55
C PRO A 238 16.61 -10.61 0.14
N LEU A 239 16.03 -9.43 0.03
CA LEU A 239 16.14 -8.59 -1.17
C LEU A 239 17.23 -7.56 -0.94
N PHE A 240 18.23 -7.54 -1.81
CA PHE A 240 19.27 -6.51 -1.83
C PHE A 240 19.00 -5.53 -2.97
N ILE A 241 19.06 -4.22 -2.67
CA ILE A 241 18.81 -3.20 -3.68
C ILE A 241 20.04 -3.06 -4.58
N HIS A 242 21.26 -3.05 -3.97
CA HIS A 242 22.51 -2.88 -4.68
C HIS A 242 23.46 -4.05 -4.48
N THR A 243 24.27 -4.30 -5.47
CA THR A 243 25.44 -5.19 -5.46
C THR A 243 26.62 -4.50 -4.74
N PRO A 244 27.71 -5.20 -4.40
CA PRO A 244 28.88 -4.60 -3.73
C PRO A 244 29.55 -3.47 -4.51
N ASP A 245 29.42 -3.44 -5.84
CA ASP A 245 29.97 -2.37 -6.70
C ASP A 245 29.05 -1.15 -6.80
N GLY A 246 27.87 -1.17 -6.13
CA GLY A 246 26.91 -0.08 -6.07
C GLY A 246 25.89 -0.04 -7.20
N SER A 247 25.93 -1.00 -8.14
CA SER A 247 24.88 -1.14 -9.18
C SER A 247 23.59 -1.75 -8.58
N GLU A 248 22.45 -1.56 -9.24
CA GLU A 248 21.20 -2.22 -8.85
C GLU A 248 21.30 -3.73 -9.13
N THR A 249 20.74 -4.56 -8.25
CA THR A 249 20.71 -6.02 -8.48
C THR A 249 19.76 -6.36 -9.63
N GLU A 250 20.00 -7.49 -10.31
CA GLU A 250 19.11 -7.99 -11.39
C GLU A 250 17.66 -8.10 -10.92
N GLU A 251 17.44 -8.47 -9.66
CA GLU A 251 16.09 -8.56 -9.10
C GLU A 251 15.43 -7.20 -9.02
N ILE A 252 16.14 -6.15 -8.62
CA ILE A 252 15.66 -4.78 -8.60
C ILE A 252 15.39 -4.29 -10.03
N LEU A 253 16.30 -4.51 -10.96
CA LEU A 253 16.08 -4.15 -12.36
C LEU A 253 14.80 -4.80 -12.91
N ARG A 254 14.56 -6.08 -12.62
CA ARG A 254 13.32 -6.80 -12.99
C ARG A 254 12.07 -6.19 -12.32
N ILE A 255 12.13 -5.87 -11.02
CA ILE A 255 11.00 -5.27 -10.27
C ILE A 255 10.62 -3.91 -10.86
N TYR A 256 11.61 -3.13 -11.29
CA TYR A 256 11.39 -1.81 -11.89
C TYR A 256 11.23 -1.86 -13.41
N HIS A 257 11.15 -3.05 -14.02
CA HIS A 257 11.05 -3.23 -15.47
C HIS A 257 12.17 -2.52 -16.25
N ARG A 258 13.37 -2.45 -15.68
CA ARG A 258 14.57 -1.92 -16.33
C ARG A 258 15.32 -3.04 -17.00
N GLU A 259 16.01 -2.74 -18.12
CA GLU A 259 16.81 -3.72 -18.83
C GLU A 259 17.99 -4.16 -17.95
N VAL A 260 18.21 -5.48 -17.88
CA VAL A 260 19.45 -6.04 -17.35
C VAL A 260 20.51 -5.81 -18.43
N THR A 261 21.44 -4.88 -18.19
CA THR A 261 22.57 -4.69 -19.07
C THR A 261 23.40 -5.99 -19.10
N PRO A 262 23.66 -6.59 -20.27
CA PRO A 262 24.37 -7.86 -20.39
C PRO A 262 25.83 -7.77 -19.91
#